data_f2c597d59de1d8af47a268f2ca363d2b
#
_entry.id   f2c597d59de1d8af47a268f2ca363d2b
#
_cell.length_a   1.000
_cell.length_b   1.000
_cell.length_c   1.000
_cell.angle_alpha   90.00
_cell.angle_beta   90.00
_cell.angle_gamma   90.00
#
_symmetry.space_group_name_H-M   'P 1'
#
loop_
_entity.id
_entity.type
_entity.pdbx_description
1 polymer ?
#
loop_
_entity_poly.entity_id
_entity_poly.type
_entity_poly.pdbx_seq_one_letter_code
_entity_poly.pdbx_strand_id
1 'polypeptide(L)'
;MRTLVISDLHLGVNTAADVLRRPAALEILCARLDGIDRLVLLGDTLELRHGPARDALAAAEPAMRAIGDALGPDGEVVILAGNHDHALAAGWLDWRGRRETPEPLELEQRVAPQYASWIAKRLAGWLAPASVEIAYPGIWLRDDVYATHGHYLDAHCTIPTPEVLAARTMARMVGELPAAPTPDDYEALLAPTYAWIQSSAQRAAPTRRSAGGGTAINFWNELEGSGRRRTARRAAYRGAFKLAVAAVNRAGLGPMRAEVSGPAMRQDGLAAMTEVAGRLGLTAPHLVFGHTHRAGMLGGDDASEWRTTAGTTLHNAGCWVFETHFMGSRPRGASPYWPGGVIVLDASGPPRLERLLGDVPAGVLLGH
;
A
#
# COMPACT_ATOMS: atom_id res chain seq x y z
N MET A 1 25.75 1.36 -1.39
CA MET A 1 24.53 2.10 -1.02
C MET A 1 23.60 1.16 -0.25
N ARG A 2 23.14 1.60 0.89
CA ARG A 2 22.23 0.87 1.77
C ARG A 2 20.85 1.52 1.73
N THR A 3 19.85 0.76 1.30
CA THR A 3 18.48 1.27 1.10
C THR A 3 17.55 0.69 2.16
N LEU A 4 16.69 1.54 2.73
CA LEU A 4 15.58 1.14 3.58
C LEU A 4 14.27 1.42 2.84
N VAL A 5 13.36 0.45 2.80
CA VAL A 5 12.04 0.59 2.16
C VAL A 5 10.96 0.45 3.21
N ILE A 6 10.05 1.41 3.28
CA ILE A 6 8.82 1.37 4.08
C ILE A 6 7.61 1.66 3.20
N SER A 7 6.45 1.14 3.55
CA SER A 7 5.22 1.28 2.78
C SER A 7 4.01 1.46 3.69
N ASP A 8 2.93 1.99 3.12
CA ASP A 8 1.61 2.01 3.78
C ASP A 8 1.63 2.74 5.13
N LEU A 9 2.12 3.98 5.10
CA LEU A 9 2.18 4.85 6.30
C LEU A 9 0.82 5.44 6.64
N HIS A 10 -0.01 5.72 5.62
CA HIS A 10 -1.34 6.32 5.71
C HIS A 10 -1.43 7.51 6.68
N LEU A 11 -0.43 8.39 6.64
CA LEU A 11 -0.39 9.57 7.51
C LEU A 11 -1.62 10.43 7.28
N GLY A 12 -2.33 10.71 8.38
CA GLY A 12 -3.57 11.46 8.36
C GLY A 12 -4.84 10.60 8.28
N VAL A 13 -4.73 9.28 8.44
CA VAL A 13 -5.92 8.43 8.54
C VAL A 13 -6.83 8.90 9.68
N ASN A 14 -8.13 9.01 9.41
CA ASN A 14 -9.11 9.61 10.34
C ASN A 14 -9.32 8.79 11.62
N THR A 15 -8.96 7.49 11.61
CA THR A 15 -8.98 6.59 12.77
C THR A 15 -7.80 6.78 13.72
N ALA A 16 -6.81 7.58 13.33
CA ALA A 16 -5.55 7.74 14.05
C ALA A 16 -4.74 6.43 14.19
N ALA A 17 -4.89 5.51 13.24
CA ALA A 17 -4.19 4.23 13.20
C ALA A 17 -2.73 4.35 12.71
N ASP A 18 -2.36 5.47 12.09
CA ASP A 18 -1.02 5.78 11.60
C ASP A 18 -0.02 5.96 12.76
N VAL A 19 0.84 4.95 12.95
CA VAL A 19 1.70 4.86 14.15
C VAL A 19 2.85 5.86 14.15
N LEU A 20 3.25 6.42 13.02
CA LEU A 20 4.32 7.43 12.96
C LEU A 20 3.93 8.78 13.57
N ARG A 21 2.66 9.00 13.90
CA ARG A 21 2.25 10.11 14.77
C ARG A 21 2.55 9.87 16.26
N ARG A 22 3.03 8.67 16.61
CA ARG A 22 3.44 8.33 17.98
C ARG A 22 4.94 8.56 18.11
N PRO A 23 5.38 9.40 19.06
CA PRO A 23 6.80 9.73 19.22
C PRO A 23 7.69 8.49 19.30
N ALA A 24 7.31 7.49 20.11
CA ALA A 24 8.09 6.28 20.28
C ALA A 24 8.29 5.48 18.97
N ALA A 25 7.27 5.40 18.10
CA ALA A 25 7.39 4.72 16.83
C ALA A 25 8.27 5.52 15.84
N LEU A 26 8.11 6.85 15.84
CA LEU A 26 8.91 7.73 15.01
C LEU A 26 10.38 7.74 15.43
N GLU A 27 10.69 7.80 16.72
CA GLU A 27 12.04 7.71 17.27
C GLU A 27 12.73 6.39 16.87
N ILE A 28 12.01 5.25 16.93
CA ILE A 28 12.55 3.95 16.50
C ILE A 28 12.87 3.96 15.00
N LEU A 29 11.99 4.54 14.17
CA LEU A 29 12.27 4.67 12.74
C LEU A 29 13.48 5.58 12.50
N CYS A 30 13.50 6.77 13.09
CA CYS A 30 14.62 7.73 12.92
C CYS A 30 15.95 7.13 13.36
N ALA A 31 15.99 6.41 14.49
CA ALA A 31 17.19 5.70 14.93
C ALA A 31 17.64 4.62 13.93
N ARG A 32 16.69 3.99 13.22
CA ARG A 32 17.02 2.97 12.21
C ARG A 32 17.56 3.56 10.91
N LEU A 33 17.34 4.85 10.68
CA LEU A 33 17.87 5.56 9.50
C LEU A 33 19.37 5.85 9.60
N ASP A 34 19.99 5.67 10.75
CA ASP A 34 21.43 5.79 10.89
C ASP A 34 22.16 4.81 9.97
N GLY A 35 23.10 5.32 9.16
CA GLY A 35 23.84 4.55 8.17
C GLY A 35 22.99 4.07 6.97
N ILE A 36 21.84 4.69 6.71
CA ILE A 36 21.02 4.49 5.51
C ILE A 36 21.32 5.61 4.51
N ASP A 37 21.70 5.22 3.30
CA ASP A 37 21.98 6.18 2.22
C ASP A 37 20.69 6.61 1.51
N ARG A 38 19.70 5.67 1.37
CA ARG A 38 18.45 5.91 0.68
C ARG A 38 17.26 5.38 1.48
N LEU A 39 16.23 6.20 1.67
CA LEU A 39 14.90 5.79 2.13
C LEU A 39 13.94 5.76 0.95
N VAL A 40 13.19 4.67 0.80
CA VAL A 40 12.09 4.57 -0.18
C VAL A 40 10.76 4.53 0.56
N LEU A 41 9.90 5.52 0.29
CA LEU A 41 8.50 5.55 0.71
C LEU A 41 7.70 4.90 -0.42
N LEU A 42 7.34 3.60 -0.24
CA LEU A 42 6.84 2.74 -1.31
C LEU A 42 5.31 2.83 -1.47
N GLY A 43 4.79 4.05 -1.53
CA GLY A 43 3.37 4.31 -1.71
C GLY A 43 2.55 4.36 -0.42
N ASP A 44 1.37 4.94 -0.52
CA ASP A 44 0.43 5.16 0.58
C ASP A 44 1.08 5.85 1.78
N THR A 45 1.94 6.83 1.48
CA THR A 45 2.56 7.69 2.49
C THR A 45 1.52 8.57 3.16
N LEU A 46 0.56 9.11 2.39
CA LEU A 46 -0.52 9.96 2.85
C LEU A 46 -1.88 9.29 2.69
N GLU A 47 -2.78 9.53 3.65
CA GLU A 47 -4.18 9.14 3.52
C GLU A 47 -5.01 10.27 2.91
N LEU A 48 -5.16 10.28 1.59
CA LEU A 48 -5.90 11.34 0.88
C LEU A 48 -7.35 10.96 0.55
N ARG A 49 -7.81 9.77 0.97
CA ARG A 49 -9.17 9.27 0.72
C ARG A 49 -10.13 9.54 1.89
N HIS A 50 -9.63 9.89 3.08
CA HIS A 50 -10.42 10.04 4.29
C HIS A 50 -10.79 11.49 4.64
N GLY A 51 -10.40 12.45 3.81
CA GLY A 51 -10.69 13.87 4.06
C GLY A 51 -9.85 14.80 3.19
N PRO A 52 -9.92 16.11 3.46
CA PRO A 52 -9.14 17.10 2.74
C PRO A 52 -7.64 16.86 2.86
N ALA A 53 -6.89 17.00 1.77
CA ALA A 53 -5.44 16.79 1.73
C ALA A 53 -4.68 17.62 2.77
N ARG A 54 -5.18 18.82 3.13
CA ARG A 54 -4.57 19.66 4.18
C ARG A 54 -4.49 18.96 5.53
N ASP A 55 -5.48 18.10 5.86
CA ASP A 55 -5.54 17.42 7.16
C ASP A 55 -4.51 16.28 7.21
N ALA A 56 -4.39 15.51 6.12
CA ALA A 56 -3.36 14.50 5.96
C ALA A 56 -1.95 15.11 5.98
N LEU A 57 -1.76 16.22 5.27
CA LEU A 57 -0.51 16.96 5.25
C LEU A 57 -0.12 17.50 6.64
N ALA A 58 -1.08 18.07 7.37
CA ALA A 58 -0.82 18.54 8.74
C ALA A 58 -0.41 17.40 9.70
N ALA A 59 -0.98 16.20 9.50
CA ALA A 59 -0.61 15.02 10.27
C ALA A 59 0.77 14.47 9.89
N ALA A 60 1.16 14.59 8.62
CA ALA A 60 2.42 14.07 8.08
C ALA A 60 3.64 14.95 8.39
N GLU A 61 3.46 16.27 8.49
CA GLU A 61 4.57 17.22 8.60
C GLU A 61 5.58 16.89 9.71
N PRO A 62 5.19 16.59 10.97
CA PRO A 62 6.15 16.29 12.02
C PRO A 62 7.02 15.05 11.71
N ALA A 63 6.39 13.99 11.17
CA ALA A 63 7.11 12.78 10.83
C ALA A 63 8.06 12.99 9.65
N MET A 64 7.63 13.71 8.60
CA MET A 64 8.47 13.97 7.44
C MET A 64 9.69 14.84 7.81
N ARG A 65 9.53 15.85 8.66
CA ARG A 65 10.67 16.66 9.14
C ARG A 65 11.66 15.83 9.94
N ALA A 66 11.18 15.02 10.89
CA ALA A 66 12.05 14.15 11.68
C ALA A 66 12.82 13.13 10.83
N ILE A 67 12.18 12.58 9.79
CA ILE A 67 12.83 11.67 8.82
C ILE A 67 13.90 12.42 8.03
N GLY A 68 13.61 13.63 7.52
CA GLY A 68 14.58 14.45 6.79
C GLY A 68 15.80 14.82 7.65
N ASP A 69 15.56 15.24 8.89
CA ASP A 69 16.62 15.55 9.85
C ASP A 69 17.49 14.32 10.17
N ALA A 70 16.87 13.14 10.32
CA ALA A 70 17.57 11.89 10.62
C ALA A 70 18.44 11.39 9.45
N LEU A 71 18.01 11.61 8.20
CA LEU A 71 18.79 11.24 7.01
C LEU A 71 19.92 12.24 6.72
N GLY A 72 19.69 13.52 7.03
CA GLY A 72 20.66 14.57 6.78
C GLY A 72 20.85 14.90 5.29
N PRO A 73 21.84 15.78 4.96
CA PRO A 73 22.03 16.33 3.62
C PRO A 73 22.56 15.31 2.59
N ASP A 74 23.19 14.25 3.04
CA ASP A 74 23.75 13.20 2.18
C ASP A 74 22.72 12.08 1.90
N GLY A 75 21.56 12.12 2.58
CA GLY A 75 20.49 11.14 2.42
C GLY A 75 19.64 11.39 1.19
N GLU A 76 19.15 10.31 0.58
CA GLU A 76 18.20 10.33 -0.53
C GLU A 76 16.85 9.79 -0.06
N VAL A 77 15.75 10.43 -0.46
CA VAL A 77 14.38 9.91 -0.30
C VAL A 77 13.74 9.77 -1.66
N VAL A 78 13.27 8.57 -1.97
CA VAL A 78 12.46 8.33 -3.15
C VAL A 78 11.03 8.02 -2.71
N ILE A 79 10.08 8.80 -3.21
CA ILE A 79 8.65 8.63 -2.89
C ILE A 79 7.95 8.04 -4.11
N LEU A 80 7.27 6.92 -3.92
CA LEU A 80 6.32 6.39 -4.89
C LEU A 80 4.90 6.77 -4.48
N ALA A 81 4.03 6.92 -5.47
CA ALA A 81 2.60 7.04 -5.20
C ALA A 81 1.96 5.65 -5.10
N GLY A 82 1.10 5.47 -4.10
CA GLY A 82 0.18 4.34 -4.01
C GLY A 82 -1.22 4.73 -4.48
N ASN A 83 -2.20 3.89 -4.17
CA ASN A 83 -3.59 4.16 -4.54
C ASN A 83 -4.29 5.17 -3.59
N HIS A 84 -3.84 5.33 -2.33
CA HIS A 84 -4.38 6.33 -1.40
C HIS A 84 -3.80 7.72 -1.62
N ASP A 85 -2.61 7.81 -2.14
CA ASP A 85 -1.91 9.06 -2.42
C ASP A 85 -1.47 9.21 -3.88
N HIS A 86 -2.21 8.61 -4.82
CA HIS A 86 -1.98 8.69 -6.27
C HIS A 86 -1.80 10.13 -6.77
N ALA A 87 -2.42 11.09 -6.08
CA ALA A 87 -2.24 12.51 -6.33
C ALA A 87 -0.78 13.00 -6.24
N LEU A 88 0.12 12.26 -5.63
CA LEU A 88 1.56 12.57 -5.63
C LEU A 88 2.13 12.58 -7.04
N ALA A 89 1.67 11.69 -7.93
CA ALA A 89 2.11 11.57 -9.31
C ALA A 89 1.09 12.12 -10.33
N ALA A 90 -0.20 12.27 -9.95
CA ALA A 90 -1.29 12.55 -10.87
C ALA A 90 -1.09 13.81 -11.73
N GLY A 91 -0.53 14.88 -11.17
CA GLY A 91 -0.29 16.12 -11.91
C GLY A 91 0.68 15.92 -13.08
N TRP A 92 1.75 15.17 -12.87
CA TRP A 92 2.71 14.80 -13.89
C TRP A 92 2.13 13.80 -14.90
N LEU A 93 1.39 12.79 -14.43
CA LEU A 93 0.71 11.83 -15.31
C LEU A 93 -0.29 12.53 -16.24
N ASP A 94 -1.09 13.44 -15.73
CA ASP A 94 -2.03 14.25 -16.52
C ASP A 94 -1.29 15.13 -17.54
N TRP A 95 -0.19 15.78 -17.13
CA TRP A 95 0.60 16.60 -18.03
C TRP A 95 1.21 15.75 -19.16
N ARG A 96 1.76 14.57 -18.83
CA ARG A 96 2.30 13.60 -19.79
C ARG A 96 1.22 13.15 -20.79
N GLY A 97 0.03 12.78 -20.30
CA GLY A 97 -1.07 12.28 -21.12
C GLY A 97 -1.69 13.33 -22.07
N ARG A 98 -1.45 14.63 -21.82
CA ARG A 98 -1.94 15.72 -22.69
C ARG A 98 -0.98 16.09 -23.81
N ARG A 99 0.20 15.48 -23.88
CA ARG A 99 1.14 15.73 -24.99
C ARG A 99 0.58 15.13 -26.28
N GLU A 100 0.86 15.75 -27.40
CA GLU A 100 0.39 15.30 -28.74
C GLU A 100 0.86 13.85 -29.03
N THR A 101 2.07 13.51 -28.58
CA THR A 101 2.63 12.16 -28.58
C THR A 101 3.16 11.84 -27.19
N PRO A 102 2.35 11.27 -26.29
CA PRO A 102 2.83 10.88 -24.97
C PRO A 102 3.90 9.80 -25.07
N GLU A 103 5.00 9.98 -24.35
CA GLU A 103 5.96 8.92 -24.17
C GLU A 103 5.30 7.81 -23.32
N PRO A 104 5.50 6.51 -23.63
CA PRO A 104 4.99 5.41 -22.81
C PRO A 104 5.45 5.53 -21.36
N LEU A 105 4.60 5.11 -20.45
CA LEU A 105 4.98 4.96 -19.04
C LEU A 105 5.83 3.71 -18.90
N GLU A 106 7.10 3.91 -18.60
CA GLU A 106 8.05 2.83 -18.35
C GLU A 106 7.82 2.22 -16.96
N LEU A 107 8.52 1.13 -16.63
CA LEU A 107 8.49 0.51 -15.31
C LEU A 107 9.05 1.43 -14.20
N GLU A 108 9.94 2.34 -14.55
CA GLU A 108 10.46 3.38 -13.67
C GLU A 108 10.59 4.69 -14.45
N GLN A 109 9.94 5.71 -13.96
CA GLN A 109 10.19 7.09 -14.37
C GLN A 109 10.37 7.95 -13.14
N ARG A 110 11.36 8.82 -13.15
CA ARG A 110 11.68 9.73 -12.06
C ARG A 110 11.35 11.15 -12.44
N VAL A 111 10.77 11.89 -11.51
CA VAL A 111 10.40 13.28 -11.69
C VAL A 111 10.71 14.08 -10.44
N ALA A 112 11.23 15.29 -10.61
CA ALA A 112 11.45 16.15 -9.46
C ALA A 112 10.11 16.56 -8.82
N PRO A 113 10.04 16.65 -7.47
CA PRO A 113 8.78 16.80 -6.74
C PRO A 113 7.93 17.98 -7.20
N GLN A 114 8.56 19.11 -7.59
CA GLN A 114 7.86 20.31 -8.05
C GLN A 114 7.12 20.11 -9.38
N TYR A 115 7.52 19.12 -10.18
CA TYR A 115 6.86 18.78 -11.46
C TYR A 115 5.85 17.64 -11.30
N ALA A 116 5.97 16.84 -10.23
CA ALA A 116 5.05 15.75 -9.96
C ALA A 116 3.69 16.28 -9.45
N SER A 117 3.69 17.02 -8.36
CA SER A 117 2.51 17.69 -7.81
C SER A 117 2.87 18.71 -6.73
N TRP A 118 1.90 19.56 -6.38
CA TRP A 118 2.07 20.50 -5.24
C TRP A 118 2.23 19.77 -3.90
N ILE A 119 1.61 18.57 -3.75
CA ILE A 119 1.72 17.73 -2.56
C ILE A 119 3.14 17.17 -2.46
N ALA A 120 3.66 16.61 -3.55
CA ALA A 120 5.03 16.09 -3.62
C ALA A 120 6.06 17.18 -3.31
N LYS A 121 5.88 18.40 -3.88
CA LYS A 121 6.72 19.56 -3.57
C LYS A 121 6.70 19.91 -2.07
N ARG A 122 5.52 19.80 -1.43
CA ARG A 122 5.37 20.08 0.01
C ARG A 122 6.11 19.05 0.85
N LEU A 123 5.95 17.75 0.55
CA LEU A 123 6.67 16.67 1.24
C LEU A 123 8.18 16.84 1.10
N ALA A 124 8.66 17.13 -0.10
CA ALA A 124 10.10 17.37 -0.33
C ALA A 124 10.65 18.54 0.50
N GLY A 125 9.85 19.59 0.69
CA GLY A 125 10.23 20.71 1.56
C GLY A 125 10.35 20.33 3.04
N TRP A 126 9.57 19.34 3.50
CA TRP A 126 9.65 18.85 4.88
C TRP A 126 10.77 17.83 5.09
N LEU A 127 11.10 17.06 4.06
CA LEU A 127 12.19 16.08 4.08
C LEU A 127 13.58 16.71 3.92
N ALA A 128 13.66 18.02 3.63
CA ALA A 128 14.94 18.70 3.63
C ALA A 128 15.61 18.55 5.01
N PRO A 129 16.98 18.36 5.08
CA PRO A 129 17.94 18.58 4.01
C PRO A 129 18.19 17.41 3.06
N ALA A 130 17.54 16.25 3.24
CA ALA A 130 17.69 15.12 2.32
C ALA A 130 17.22 15.46 0.89
N SER A 131 17.84 14.87 -0.11
CA SER A 131 17.39 14.99 -1.51
C SER A 131 16.13 14.18 -1.72
N VAL A 132 15.17 14.68 -2.55
CA VAL A 132 13.90 14.00 -2.76
C VAL A 132 13.59 13.87 -4.25
N GLU A 133 13.20 12.66 -4.68
CA GLU A 133 12.66 12.38 -6.00
C GLU A 133 11.31 11.66 -5.88
N ILE A 134 10.48 11.77 -6.92
CA ILE A 134 9.28 10.97 -7.11
C ILE A 134 9.58 9.92 -8.16
N ALA A 135 9.29 8.65 -7.88
CA ALA A 135 9.36 7.57 -8.85
C ALA A 135 7.96 6.98 -9.11
N TYR A 136 7.68 6.54 -10.34
CA TYR A 136 6.41 5.93 -10.69
C TYR A 136 6.52 5.07 -11.97
N PRO A 137 5.80 3.95 -12.10
CA PRO A 137 4.98 3.25 -11.08
C PRO A 137 5.81 2.39 -10.13
N GLY A 138 7.10 2.28 -10.35
CA GLY A 138 8.04 1.53 -9.55
C GLY A 138 9.44 2.10 -9.62
N ILE A 139 10.39 1.38 -9.04
CA ILE A 139 11.80 1.76 -8.96
C ILE A 139 12.71 0.53 -8.96
N TRP A 140 13.80 0.59 -9.68
CA TRP A 140 14.91 -0.35 -9.52
C TRP A 140 15.76 0.09 -8.33
N LEU A 141 15.69 -0.66 -7.24
CA LEU A 141 16.52 -0.42 -6.05
C LEU A 141 17.97 -0.84 -6.31
N ARG A 142 18.13 -1.86 -7.12
CA ARG A 142 19.37 -2.46 -7.59
C ARG A 142 19.02 -3.29 -8.84
N ASP A 143 19.99 -3.68 -9.67
CA ASP A 143 19.76 -4.40 -10.94
C ASP A 143 18.96 -5.70 -10.79
N ASP A 144 18.99 -6.31 -9.60
CA ASP A 144 18.27 -7.55 -9.26
C ASP A 144 17.05 -7.35 -8.39
N VAL A 145 16.71 -6.10 -8.00
CA VAL A 145 15.61 -5.80 -7.08
C VAL A 145 14.74 -4.66 -7.61
N TYR A 146 13.53 -5.00 -8.02
CA TYR A 146 12.52 -4.02 -8.39
C TYR A 146 11.54 -3.79 -7.23
N ALA A 147 11.04 -2.58 -7.07
CA ALA A 147 10.02 -2.24 -6.07
C ALA A 147 8.88 -1.44 -6.67
N THR A 148 7.67 -1.72 -6.24
CA THR A 148 6.45 -0.98 -6.61
C THR A 148 5.49 -0.97 -5.42
N HIS A 149 4.58 0.01 -5.35
CA HIS A 149 3.57 -0.04 -4.28
C HIS A 149 2.73 -1.32 -4.35
N GLY A 150 2.34 -1.74 -5.54
CA GLY A 150 1.63 -3.01 -5.73
C GLY A 150 0.15 -2.88 -6.04
N HIS A 151 -0.43 -1.68 -6.08
CA HIS A 151 -1.87 -1.47 -6.28
C HIS A 151 -2.42 -1.97 -7.64
N TYR A 152 -1.57 -2.26 -8.62
CA TYR A 152 -2.00 -2.89 -9.87
C TYR A 152 -2.57 -4.31 -9.67
N LEU A 153 -2.22 -4.96 -8.54
CA LEU A 153 -2.77 -6.28 -8.20
C LEU A 153 -4.31 -6.27 -8.03
N ASP A 154 -4.93 -5.10 -7.74
CA ASP A 154 -6.38 -4.98 -7.61
C ASP A 154 -7.13 -5.36 -8.89
N ALA A 155 -6.50 -5.18 -10.06
CA ALA A 155 -7.05 -5.62 -11.34
C ALA A 155 -7.13 -7.14 -11.48
N HIS A 156 -6.36 -7.90 -10.70
CA HIS A 156 -6.22 -9.35 -10.79
C HIS A 156 -6.74 -10.11 -9.58
N CYS A 157 -6.89 -9.45 -8.43
CA CYS A 157 -7.46 -10.05 -7.23
C CYS A 157 -8.86 -10.62 -7.47
N THR A 158 -9.17 -11.69 -6.75
CA THR A 158 -10.46 -12.40 -6.83
C THR A 158 -11.28 -12.31 -5.54
N ILE A 159 -10.70 -11.86 -4.44
CA ILE A 159 -11.44 -11.58 -3.21
C ILE A 159 -12.01 -10.17 -3.31
N PRO A 160 -13.35 -9.98 -3.19
CA PRO A 160 -13.99 -8.70 -3.41
C PRO A 160 -13.68 -7.71 -2.28
N THR A 161 -12.73 -6.83 -2.52
CA THR A 161 -12.53 -5.59 -1.77
C THR A 161 -13.19 -4.43 -2.52
N PRO A 162 -13.40 -3.26 -1.92
CA PRO A 162 -13.88 -2.08 -2.64
C PRO A 162 -13.02 -1.74 -3.86
N GLU A 163 -11.70 -1.85 -3.74
CA GLU A 163 -10.72 -1.60 -4.80
C GLU A 163 -10.88 -2.59 -5.96
N VAL A 164 -10.94 -3.89 -5.64
CA VAL A 164 -11.13 -4.94 -6.64
C VAL A 164 -12.47 -4.79 -7.37
N LEU A 165 -13.55 -4.49 -6.64
CA LEU A 165 -14.86 -4.25 -7.26
C LEU A 165 -14.85 -3.01 -8.16
N ALA A 166 -14.16 -1.95 -7.74
CA ALA A 166 -13.99 -0.75 -8.56
C ALA A 166 -13.17 -1.05 -9.83
N ALA A 167 -12.04 -1.76 -9.71
CA ALA A 167 -11.23 -2.18 -10.85
C ALA A 167 -12.03 -3.02 -11.86
N ARG A 168 -12.81 -3.99 -11.38
CA ARG A 168 -13.68 -4.82 -12.23
C ARG A 168 -14.80 -4.00 -12.90
N THR A 169 -15.36 -3.04 -12.18
CA THR A 169 -16.38 -2.15 -12.75
C THR A 169 -15.77 -1.27 -13.84
N MET A 170 -14.59 -0.72 -13.61
CA MET A 170 -13.87 0.07 -14.61
C MET A 170 -13.50 -0.76 -15.83
N ALA A 171 -12.98 -1.99 -15.65
CA ALA A 171 -12.68 -2.92 -16.75
C ALA A 171 -13.90 -3.13 -17.67
N ARG A 172 -15.10 -3.22 -17.08
CA ARG A 172 -16.33 -3.35 -17.85
C ARG A 172 -16.74 -2.08 -18.59
N MET A 173 -16.32 -0.90 -18.13
CA MET A 173 -16.66 0.39 -18.72
C MET A 173 -15.66 0.81 -19.81
N VAL A 174 -14.37 0.62 -19.56
CA VAL A 174 -13.30 1.12 -20.44
C VAL A 174 -12.63 0.01 -21.27
N GLY A 175 -12.91 -1.26 -20.97
CA GLY A 175 -12.30 -2.43 -21.59
C GLY A 175 -11.40 -3.18 -20.61
N GLU A 176 -11.22 -4.48 -20.87
CA GLU A 176 -10.30 -5.32 -20.09
C GLU A 176 -8.85 -5.02 -20.47
N LEU A 177 -7.94 -5.29 -19.53
CA LEU A 177 -6.50 -5.18 -19.81
C LEU A 177 -6.10 -6.11 -20.96
N PRO A 178 -5.24 -5.66 -21.88
CA PRO A 178 -4.69 -6.52 -22.93
C PRO A 178 -3.87 -7.68 -22.34
N ALA A 179 -3.54 -8.67 -23.15
CA ALA A 179 -2.76 -9.84 -22.71
C ALA A 179 -1.36 -9.46 -22.18
N ALA A 180 -0.75 -8.44 -22.78
CA ALA A 180 0.51 -7.84 -22.35
C ALA A 180 0.29 -6.34 -22.09
N PRO A 181 -0.25 -5.96 -20.92
CA PRO A 181 -0.53 -4.58 -20.59
C PRO A 181 0.75 -3.82 -20.29
N THR A 182 0.74 -2.55 -20.61
CA THR A 182 1.73 -1.57 -20.18
C THR A 182 1.30 -0.93 -18.86
N PRO A 183 2.18 -0.20 -18.15
CA PRO A 183 1.77 0.63 -17.02
C PRO A 183 0.67 1.64 -17.39
N ASP A 184 0.67 2.20 -18.62
CA ASP A 184 -0.39 3.08 -19.09
C ASP A 184 -1.77 2.39 -19.14
N ASP A 185 -1.83 1.11 -19.49
CA ASP A 185 -3.08 0.35 -19.49
C ASP A 185 -3.63 0.17 -18.07
N TYR A 186 -2.75 -0.10 -17.09
CA TYR A 186 -3.14 -0.16 -15.68
C TYR A 186 -3.62 1.20 -15.17
N GLU A 187 -2.94 2.28 -15.54
CA GLU A 187 -3.37 3.64 -15.17
C GLU A 187 -4.74 3.98 -15.78
N ALA A 188 -4.95 3.69 -17.06
CA ALA A 188 -6.23 3.92 -17.72
C ALA A 188 -7.38 3.19 -17.01
N LEU A 189 -7.10 2.00 -16.45
CA LEU A 189 -8.08 1.22 -15.71
C LEU A 189 -8.33 1.75 -14.29
N LEU A 190 -7.26 2.06 -13.54
CA LEU A 190 -7.32 2.24 -12.08
C LEU A 190 -7.38 3.71 -11.65
N ALA A 191 -6.62 4.59 -12.31
CA ALA A 191 -6.48 5.99 -11.91
C ALA A 191 -7.81 6.79 -11.89
N PRO A 192 -8.80 6.56 -12.79
CA PRO A 192 -10.08 7.26 -12.69
C PRO A 192 -10.80 7.02 -11.37
N THR A 193 -10.72 5.79 -10.82
CA THR A 193 -11.33 5.47 -9.53
C THR A 193 -10.62 6.21 -8.39
N TYR A 194 -9.29 6.26 -8.40
CA TYR A 194 -8.50 6.96 -7.40
C TYR A 194 -8.81 8.47 -7.40
N ALA A 195 -8.84 9.07 -8.57
CA ALA A 195 -9.19 10.48 -8.76
C ALA A 195 -10.61 10.81 -8.28
N TRP A 196 -11.58 9.92 -8.55
CA TRP A 196 -12.96 10.09 -8.10
C TRP A 196 -13.09 10.00 -6.58
N ILE A 197 -12.48 9.00 -5.95
CA ILE A 197 -12.49 8.83 -4.49
C ILE A 197 -11.84 10.04 -3.82
N GLN A 198 -10.66 10.44 -4.29
CA GLN A 198 -9.95 11.59 -3.75
C GLN A 198 -10.75 12.89 -3.91
N SER A 199 -11.31 13.18 -5.09
CA SER A 199 -12.12 14.38 -5.28
C SER A 199 -13.36 14.40 -4.41
N SER A 200 -13.95 13.24 -4.13
CA SER A 200 -15.06 13.09 -3.19
C SER A 200 -14.64 13.40 -1.76
N ALA A 201 -13.48 12.91 -1.34
CA ALA A 201 -12.90 13.18 -0.02
C ALA A 201 -12.57 14.66 0.18
N GLN A 202 -12.07 15.35 -0.86
CA GLN A 202 -11.79 16.80 -0.79
C GLN A 202 -13.05 17.66 -0.57
N ARG A 203 -14.23 17.17 -0.97
CA ARG A 203 -15.51 17.85 -0.82
C ARG A 203 -16.25 17.49 0.47
N ALA A 204 -15.83 16.41 1.11
CA ALA A 204 -16.47 15.98 2.36
C ALA A 204 -16.28 17.05 3.44
N ALA A 205 -17.39 17.44 4.10
CA ALA A 205 -17.28 18.21 5.34
C ALA A 205 -16.46 17.43 6.36
N PRO A 206 -15.68 18.09 7.25
CA PRO A 206 -14.93 17.39 8.27
C PRO A 206 -15.89 16.54 9.10
N THR A 207 -15.99 15.26 8.78
CA THR A 207 -16.80 14.34 9.57
C THR A 207 -16.08 14.11 10.87
N ARG A 208 -16.71 14.54 11.96
CA ARG A 208 -16.32 14.15 13.31
C ARG A 208 -16.10 12.64 13.32
N ARG A 209 -14.96 12.22 13.87
CA ARG A 209 -14.58 10.85 14.16
C ARG A 209 -15.78 9.91 14.23
N SER A 210 -16.00 9.11 13.22
CA SER A 210 -16.75 7.88 13.37
C SER A 210 -15.77 6.92 14.05
N ALA A 211 -15.98 6.69 15.33
CA ALA A 211 -15.24 5.69 16.10
C ALA A 211 -15.60 4.24 15.68
N GLY A 212 -16.26 4.10 14.53
CA GLY A 212 -16.58 2.83 13.89
C GLY A 212 -15.79 2.74 12.60
N GLY A 213 -14.85 1.83 12.54
CA GLY A 213 -14.20 1.45 11.29
C GLY A 213 -15.24 1.27 10.19
N GLY A 214 -14.87 1.56 8.95
CA GLY A 214 -15.77 1.53 7.80
C GLY A 214 -16.56 0.21 7.70
N THR A 215 -17.62 0.21 6.91
CA THR A 215 -18.55 -0.91 6.75
C THR A 215 -17.84 -2.26 6.48
N ALA A 216 -16.69 -2.22 5.81
CA ALA A 216 -15.83 -3.38 5.56
C ALA A 216 -15.21 -3.92 6.87
N ILE A 217 -14.72 -3.05 7.75
CA ILE A 217 -14.13 -3.43 9.05
C ILE A 217 -15.17 -4.04 9.98
N ASN A 218 -16.37 -3.46 10.03
CA ASN A 218 -17.48 -4.02 10.80
C ASN A 218 -17.91 -5.39 10.27
N PHE A 219 -17.90 -5.56 8.95
CA PHE A 219 -18.19 -6.82 8.29
C PHE A 219 -17.12 -7.89 8.62
N TRP A 220 -15.85 -7.54 8.61
CA TRP A 220 -14.73 -8.39 9.01
C TRP A 220 -14.84 -8.85 10.46
N ASN A 221 -15.06 -7.93 11.38
CA ASN A 221 -15.23 -8.22 12.81
C ASN A 221 -16.41 -9.18 13.08
N GLU A 222 -17.48 -9.08 12.30
CA GLU A 222 -18.63 -10.01 12.40
C GLU A 222 -18.29 -11.39 11.84
N LEU A 223 -17.38 -11.50 10.87
CA LEU A 223 -16.97 -12.78 10.30
C LEU A 223 -15.96 -13.56 11.17
N GLU A 224 -15.04 -12.87 11.85
CA GLU A 224 -13.93 -13.48 12.62
C GLU A 224 -14.14 -13.59 14.13
N GLY A 225 -14.98 -12.76 14.77
CA GLY A 225 -15.11 -12.67 16.22
C GLY A 225 -15.57 -13.96 16.95
N SER A 226 -15.14 -14.24 18.19
CA SER A 226 -15.45 -15.44 18.98
C SER A 226 -16.66 -15.26 19.94
N GLY A 227 -17.65 -16.17 19.92
CA GLY A 227 -18.77 -16.18 20.87
C GLY A 227 -19.98 -17.05 20.48
N ARG A 228 -20.51 -17.84 21.41
CA ARG A 228 -21.53 -18.87 21.19
C ARG A 228 -22.91 -18.34 20.72
N ARG A 229 -23.32 -17.12 21.06
CA ARG A 229 -24.60 -16.51 20.63
C ARG A 229 -24.55 -15.87 19.23
N ARG A 230 -23.40 -15.79 18.62
CA ARG A 230 -23.16 -15.18 17.30
C ARG A 230 -23.16 -16.17 16.13
N THR A 231 -23.26 -17.49 16.38
CA THR A 231 -23.14 -18.52 15.34
C THR A 231 -24.22 -18.47 14.26
N ALA A 232 -25.50 -18.29 14.62
CA ALA A 232 -26.59 -18.20 13.65
C ALA A 232 -26.51 -16.92 12.80
N ARG A 233 -26.23 -15.78 13.43
CA ARG A 233 -26.03 -14.50 12.74
C ARG A 233 -24.86 -14.54 11.78
N ARG A 234 -23.75 -15.18 12.17
CA ARG A 234 -22.58 -15.41 11.31
C ARG A 234 -22.87 -16.32 10.13
N ALA A 235 -23.61 -17.41 10.37
CA ALA A 235 -24.01 -18.29 9.28
C ALA A 235 -24.87 -17.53 8.26
N ALA A 236 -25.78 -16.67 8.74
CA ALA A 236 -26.59 -15.80 7.89
C ALA A 236 -25.71 -14.78 7.11
N TYR A 237 -24.76 -14.11 7.76
CA TYR A 237 -23.84 -13.18 7.10
C TYR A 237 -22.96 -13.88 6.06
N ARG A 238 -22.40 -15.05 6.39
CA ARG A 238 -21.63 -15.85 5.42
C ARG A 238 -22.47 -16.30 4.24
N GLY A 239 -23.72 -16.68 4.50
CA GLY A 239 -24.68 -17.03 3.45
C GLY A 239 -25.01 -15.83 2.56
N ALA A 240 -25.32 -14.69 3.15
CA ALA A 240 -25.60 -13.44 2.44
C ALA A 240 -24.40 -12.99 1.60
N PHE A 241 -23.18 -13.08 2.16
CA PHE A 241 -21.95 -12.75 1.44
C PHE A 241 -21.72 -13.68 0.24
N LYS A 242 -21.91 -15.01 0.40
CA LYS A 242 -21.82 -15.96 -0.73
C LYS A 242 -22.81 -15.63 -1.83
N LEU A 243 -24.04 -15.26 -1.45
CA LEU A 243 -25.06 -14.85 -2.41
C LEU A 243 -24.71 -13.54 -3.11
N ALA A 244 -24.17 -12.55 -2.38
CA ALA A 244 -23.70 -11.31 -2.96
C ALA A 244 -22.55 -11.54 -3.96
N VAL A 245 -21.58 -12.39 -3.61
CA VAL A 245 -20.49 -12.77 -4.53
C VAL A 245 -21.03 -13.50 -5.76
N ALA A 246 -22.00 -14.41 -5.60
CA ALA A 246 -22.63 -15.07 -6.72
C ALA A 246 -23.37 -14.07 -7.63
N ALA A 247 -24.05 -13.07 -7.06
CA ALA A 247 -24.70 -12.01 -7.83
C ALA A 247 -23.69 -11.14 -8.59
N VAL A 248 -22.57 -10.78 -7.97
CA VAL A 248 -21.46 -10.05 -8.61
C VAL A 248 -20.89 -10.84 -9.79
N ASN A 249 -20.65 -12.14 -9.59
CA ASN A 249 -20.18 -13.03 -10.66
C ASN A 249 -21.21 -13.13 -11.80
N ARG A 250 -22.51 -13.26 -11.47
CA ARG A 250 -23.58 -13.30 -12.47
C ARG A 250 -23.72 -11.98 -13.22
N ALA A 251 -23.41 -10.86 -12.60
CA ALA A 251 -23.37 -9.54 -13.24
C ALA A 251 -22.16 -9.35 -14.17
N GLY A 252 -21.27 -10.34 -14.28
CA GLY A 252 -20.09 -10.29 -15.14
C GLY A 252 -18.93 -9.49 -14.57
N LEU A 253 -18.90 -9.27 -13.23
CA LEU A 253 -17.79 -8.62 -12.53
C LEU A 253 -16.82 -9.65 -11.90
N GLY A 254 -17.02 -10.94 -12.18
CA GLY A 254 -16.20 -12.03 -11.69
C GLY A 254 -15.00 -12.36 -12.60
N PRO A 255 -14.20 -13.40 -12.20
CA PRO A 255 -14.50 -14.31 -11.11
C PRO A 255 -14.16 -13.75 -9.73
N MET A 256 -15.11 -13.84 -8.78
CA MET A 256 -14.91 -13.46 -7.38
C MET A 256 -15.06 -14.67 -6.48
N ARG A 257 -14.20 -14.78 -5.45
CA ARG A 257 -14.24 -15.84 -4.42
C ARG A 257 -14.95 -15.34 -3.18
N ALA A 258 -15.74 -16.20 -2.55
CA ALA A 258 -16.42 -15.89 -1.29
C ALA A 258 -15.62 -16.31 -0.05
N GLU A 259 -14.40 -16.81 -0.23
CA GLU A 259 -13.52 -17.18 0.88
C GLU A 259 -12.65 -15.97 1.26
N VAL A 260 -12.84 -15.49 2.50
CA VAL A 260 -12.17 -14.33 3.06
C VAL A 260 -11.46 -14.72 4.36
N SER A 261 -10.49 -15.64 4.26
CA SER A 261 -9.60 -15.99 5.37
C SER A 261 -8.25 -15.29 5.19
N GLY A 262 -7.49 -15.11 6.28
CA GLY A 262 -6.16 -14.54 6.20
C GLY A 262 -5.22 -15.27 5.21
N PRO A 263 -5.19 -16.62 5.20
CA PRO A 263 -4.46 -17.39 4.18
C PRO A 263 -4.98 -17.14 2.75
N ALA A 264 -6.32 -17.12 2.55
CA ALA A 264 -6.90 -16.90 1.22
C ALA A 264 -6.55 -15.50 0.68
N MET A 265 -6.62 -14.46 1.52
CA MET A 265 -6.21 -13.09 1.14
C MET A 265 -4.73 -13.01 0.78
N ARG A 266 -3.86 -13.67 1.55
CA ARG A 266 -2.43 -13.74 1.23
C ARG A 266 -2.20 -14.39 -0.13
N GLN A 267 -2.79 -15.55 -0.35
CA GLN A 267 -2.65 -16.30 -1.60
C GLN A 267 -3.20 -15.53 -2.80
N ASP A 268 -4.34 -14.87 -2.63
CA ASP A 268 -4.95 -14.04 -3.68
C ASP A 268 -4.04 -12.86 -4.07
N GLY A 269 -3.53 -12.12 -3.08
CA GLY A 269 -2.61 -11.01 -3.31
C GLY A 269 -1.28 -11.43 -3.95
N LEU A 270 -0.69 -12.57 -3.50
CA LEU A 270 0.55 -13.09 -4.08
C LEU A 270 0.33 -13.60 -5.52
N ALA A 271 -0.79 -14.26 -5.79
CA ALA A 271 -1.15 -14.70 -7.14
C ALA A 271 -1.38 -13.50 -8.07
N ALA A 272 -2.09 -12.47 -7.58
CA ALA A 272 -2.33 -11.25 -8.33
C ALA A 272 -1.02 -10.48 -8.62
N MET A 273 -0.09 -10.41 -7.64
CA MET A 273 1.21 -9.78 -7.85
C MET A 273 2.08 -10.58 -8.84
N THR A 274 1.99 -11.91 -8.82
CA THR A 274 2.64 -12.78 -9.81
C THR A 274 2.11 -12.49 -11.20
N GLU A 275 0.79 -12.32 -11.35
CA GLU A 275 0.16 -11.97 -12.63
C GLU A 275 0.61 -10.59 -13.13
N VAL A 276 0.65 -9.57 -12.26
CA VAL A 276 1.18 -8.23 -12.59
C VAL A 276 2.62 -8.32 -13.07
N ALA A 277 3.48 -9.00 -12.31
CA ALA A 277 4.89 -9.16 -12.66
C ALA A 277 5.07 -9.85 -14.02
N GLY A 278 4.32 -10.94 -14.25
CA GLY A 278 4.37 -11.67 -15.50
C GLY A 278 3.89 -10.86 -16.70
N ARG A 279 2.78 -10.14 -16.56
CA ARG A 279 2.19 -9.31 -17.63
C ARG A 279 3.05 -8.11 -17.99
N LEU A 280 3.69 -7.48 -17.00
CA LEU A 280 4.63 -6.38 -17.21
C LEU A 280 6.01 -6.83 -17.66
N GLY A 281 6.25 -8.14 -17.79
CA GLY A 281 7.54 -8.68 -18.20
C GLY A 281 8.68 -8.44 -17.19
N LEU A 282 8.33 -8.31 -15.89
CA LEU A 282 9.32 -8.13 -14.84
C LEU A 282 10.14 -9.41 -14.63
N THR A 283 11.44 -9.32 -14.88
CA THR A 283 12.39 -10.45 -14.77
C THR A 283 13.34 -10.32 -13.57
N ALA A 284 13.11 -9.33 -12.68
CA ALA A 284 13.93 -9.13 -11.49
C ALA A 284 13.94 -10.38 -10.60
N PRO A 285 15.09 -10.82 -10.06
CA PRO A 285 15.18 -11.89 -9.08
C PRO A 285 14.35 -11.63 -7.82
N HIS A 286 14.20 -10.36 -7.43
CA HIS A 286 13.45 -9.93 -6.25
C HIS A 286 12.46 -8.81 -6.61
N LEU A 287 11.24 -8.92 -6.09
CA LEU A 287 10.19 -7.90 -6.21
C LEU A 287 9.71 -7.51 -4.81
N VAL A 288 9.92 -6.23 -4.47
CA VAL A 288 9.43 -5.63 -3.20
C VAL A 288 8.12 -4.89 -3.46
N PHE A 289 7.11 -5.11 -2.61
CA PHE A 289 5.83 -4.40 -2.71
C PHE A 289 5.20 -4.12 -1.34
N GLY A 290 4.12 -3.36 -1.29
CA GLY A 290 3.32 -3.01 -0.11
C GLY A 290 1.85 -3.35 -0.31
N HIS A 291 0.96 -2.37 -0.17
CA HIS A 291 -0.46 -2.34 -0.51
C HIS A 291 -1.35 -3.31 0.29
N THR A 292 -0.91 -4.55 0.49
CA THR A 292 -1.72 -5.55 1.22
C THR A 292 -1.58 -5.44 2.74
N HIS A 293 -0.77 -4.53 3.24
CA HIS A 293 -0.44 -4.30 4.66
C HIS A 293 0.18 -5.51 5.37
N ARG A 294 0.33 -6.64 4.69
CA ARG A 294 0.85 -7.87 5.26
C ARG A 294 2.36 -7.98 5.03
N ALA A 295 3.15 -7.83 6.09
CA ALA A 295 4.58 -8.08 6.03
C ALA A 295 4.88 -9.54 5.61
N GLY A 296 5.88 -9.74 4.77
CA GLY A 296 6.29 -11.07 4.29
C GLY A 296 7.49 -11.01 3.33
N MET A 297 8.15 -12.09 3.14
CA MET A 297 7.96 -13.45 3.68
C MET A 297 8.39 -13.51 5.16
N LEU A 298 7.57 -14.09 6.02
CA LEU A 298 7.89 -14.34 7.43
C LEU A 298 8.35 -15.80 7.62
N GLY A 299 9.07 -16.08 8.71
CA GLY A 299 9.64 -17.40 8.97
C GLY A 299 8.64 -18.57 9.08
N GLY A 300 7.34 -18.30 9.19
CA GLY A 300 6.28 -19.31 9.19
C GLY A 300 5.49 -19.40 7.88
N ASP A 301 5.86 -18.64 6.87
CA ASP A 301 5.24 -18.66 5.55
C ASP A 301 5.81 -19.79 4.68
N ASP A 302 4.98 -20.35 3.80
CA ASP A 302 5.46 -21.27 2.77
C ASP A 302 6.20 -20.47 1.67
N ALA A 303 7.52 -20.67 1.59
CA ALA A 303 8.37 -19.96 0.64
C ALA A 303 7.96 -20.19 -0.84
N SER A 304 7.27 -21.28 -1.15
CA SER A 304 6.80 -21.54 -2.51
C SER A 304 5.70 -20.58 -2.94
N GLU A 305 4.85 -20.10 -2.01
CA GLU A 305 3.82 -19.09 -2.29
C GLU A 305 4.42 -17.71 -2.60
N TRP A 306 5.65 -17.44 -2.11
CA TRP A 306 6.34 -16.15 -2.29
C TRP A 306 7.27 -16.15 -3.50
N ARG A 307 7.06 -17.05 -4.42
CA ARG A 307 7.83 -17.14 -5.65
C ARG A 307 6.91 -17.13 -6.87
N THR A 308 7.17 -16.24 -7.82
CA THR A 308 6.43 -16.20 -9.07
C THR A 308 6.75 -17.43 -9.93
N THR A 309 5.93 -17.68 -10.95
CA THR A 309 6.17 -18.74 -11.93
C THR A 309 7.48 -18.53 -12.72
N ALA A 310 7.93 -17.27 -12.84
CA ALA A 310 9.20 -16.91 -13.48
C ALA A 310 10.41 -17.03 -12.52
N GLY A 311 10.19 -17.40 -11.25
CA GLY A 311 11.25 -17.57 -10.26
C GLY A 311 11.58 -16.33 -9.43
N THR A 312 10.93 -15.19 -9.64
CA THR A 312 11.09 -13.98 -8.84
C THR A 312 10.63 -14.21 -7.41
N THR A 313 11.44 -13.84 -6.43
CA THR A 313 11.07 -13.87 -5.01
C THR A 313 10.32 -12.60 -4.63
N LEU A 314 9.12 -12.75 -4.04
CA LEU A 314 8.27 -11.66 -3.59
C LEU A 314 8.62 -11.27 -2.15
N HIS A 315 8.63 -9.96 -1.85
CA HIS A 315 8.86 -9.40 -0.53
C HIS A 315 7.82 -8.33 -0.27
N ASN A 316 7.11 -8.38 0.86
CA ASN A 316 6.16 -7.33 1.22
C ASN A 316 6.65 -6.56 2.44
N ALA A 317 6.73 -5.24 2.31
CA ALA A 317 7.24 -4.35 3.37
C ALA A 317 6.31 -4.25 4.59
N GLY A 318 5.06 -4.73 4.49
CA GLY A 318 4.05 -4.55 5.52
C GLY A 318 3.53 -3.13 5.57
N CYS A 319 3.13 -2.64 6.74
CA CYS A 319 2.52 -1.33 6.91
C CYS A 319 3.00 -0.60 8.18
N TRP A 320 2.59 0.67 8.32
CA TRP A 320 2.80 1.51 9.51
C TRP A 320 1.46 2.02 10.08
N VAL A 321 0.40 1.20 9.93
CA VAL A 321 -0.89 1.43 10.56
C VAL A 321 -1.21 0.31 11.54
N PHE A 322 -1.77 0.68 12.71
CA PHE A 322 -2.19 -0.29 13.73
C PHE A 322 -3.71 -0.46 13.68
N GLU A 323 -4.15 -1.50 13.00
CA GLU A 323 -5.56 -1.83 12.86
C GLU A 323 -5.92 -3.07 13.67
N THR A 324 -6.65 -2.89 14.77
CA THR A 324 -6.95 -3.94 15.76
C THR A 324 -7.64 -5.17 15.15
N HIS A 325 -8.42 -5.00 14.10
CA HIS A 325 -9.14 -6.09 13.45
C HIS A 325 -8.21 -7.09 12.72
N PHE A 326 -7.01 -6.66 12.28
CA PHE A 326 -6.01 -7.55 11.69
C PHE A 326 -5.11 -8.24 12.72
N MET A 327 -5.22 -7.87 13.99
CA MET A 327 -4.34 -8.44 15.03
C MET A 327 -4.80 -9.83 15.48
N GLY A 328 -6.12 -10.10 15.46
CA GLY A 328 -6.68 -11.36 15.92
C GLY A 328 -6.33 -11.66 17.39
N SER A 329 -6.29 -12.95 17.75
CA SER A 329 -5.90 -13.42 19.07
C SER A 329 -4.40 -13.76 19.20
N ARG A 330 -3.59 -13.36 18.24
CA ARG A 330 -2.15 -13.68 18.21
C ARG A 330 -1.39 -12.92 19.30
N PRO A 331 -0.28 -13.48 19.80
CA PRO A 331 0.62 -12.75 20.69
C PRO A 331 1.07 -11.41 20.07
N ARG A 332 1.46 -10.47 20.93
CA ARG A 332 2.01 -9.17 20.54
C ARG A 332 3.13 -9.35 19.50
N GLY A 333 3.15 -8.56 18.47
CA GLY A 333 4.15 -8.61 17.41
C GLY A 333 4.06 -9.82 16.46
N ALA A 334 3.28 -10.85 16.76
CA ALA A 334 3.22 -12.09 15.96
C ALA A 334 2.28 -11.97 14.74
N SER A 335 1.40 -10.94 14.68
CA SER A 335 0.57 -10.72 13.50
C SER A 335 1.43 -10.31 12.30
N PRO A 336 1.22 -10.86 11.10
CA PRO A 336 1.89 -10.36 9.89
C PRO A 336 1.47 -8.93 9.51
N TYR A 337 0.38 -8.42 10.08
CA TYR A 337 -0.13 -7.05 9.93
C TYR A 337 0.32 -6.12 11.07
N TRP A 338 1.25 -6.57 11.94
CA TRP A 338 1.80 -5.70 12.98
C TRP A 338 2.65 -4.61 12.33
N PRO A 339 2.45 -3.32 12.67
CA PRO A 339 3.14 -2.22 12.02
C PRO A 339 4.66 -2.23 12.26
N GLY A 340 5.37 -1.45 11.44
CA GLY A 340 6.81 -1.27 11.56
C GLY A 340 7.63 -2.25 10.73
N GLY A 341 7.04 -2.82 9.66
CA GLY A 341 7.78 -3.57 8.66
C GLY A 341 8.70 -2.66 7.86
N VAL A 342 9.92 -3.11 7.62
CA VAL A 342 10.90 -2.46 6.74
C VAL A 342 11.65 -3.51 5.92
N ILE A 343 11.95 -3.18 4.67
CA ILE A 343 12.87 -3.99 3.86
C ILE A 343 14.22 -3.28 3.83
N VAL A 344 15.26 -3.98 4.21
CA VAL A 344 16.64 -3.51 4.15
C VAL A 344 17.33 -4.16 2.96
N LEU A 345 17.96 -3.35 2.14
CA LEU A 345 18.74 -3.76 1.00
C LEU A 345 20.17 -3.23 1.13
N ASP A 346 21.11 -4.12 1.33
CA ASP A 346 22.54 -3.82 1.31
C ASP A 346 23.06 -3.79 -0.14
N ALA A 347 24.33 -3.46 -0.32
CA ALA A 347 24.97 -3.43 -1.66
C ALA A 347 24.94 -4.80 -2.37
N SER A 348 24.82 -5.89 -1.62
CA SER A 348 24.70 -7.25 -2.14
C SER A 348 23.85 -8.12 -1.21
N GLY A 349 23.42 -9.28 -1.70
CA GLY A 349 22.53 -10.19 -0.98
C GLY A 349 21.04 -9.89 -1.18
N PRO A 350 20.14 -10.77 -0.75
CA PRO A 350 18.71 -10.61 -0.92
C PRO A 350 18.13 -9.50 -0.02
N PRO A 351 16.99 -8.89 -0.39
CA PRO A 351 16.25 -8.01 0.50
C PRO A 351 15.89 -8.72 1.82
N ARG A 352 15.99 -8.01 2.94
CA ARG A 352 15.70 -8.56 4.27
C ARG A 352 14.56 -7.80 4.93
N LEU A 353 13.54 -8.53 5.36
CA LEU A 353 12.45 -7.97 6.16
C LEU A 353 12.87 -7.87 7.63
N GLU A 354 12.77 -6.67 8.19
CA GLU A 354 12.91 -6.40 9.63
C GLU A 354 11.56 -5.87 10.16
N ARG A 355 11.30 -6.04 11.46
CA ARG A 355 10.07 -5.60 12.11
C ARG A 355 10.41 -4.73 13.31
N LEU A 356 10.55 -3.43 13.09
CA LEU A 356 11.08 -2.48 14.07
C LEU A 356 10.19 -2.33 15.31
N LEU A 357 8.87 -2.45 15.14
CA LEU A 357 7.91 -2.26 16.23
C LEU A 357 7.38 -3.58 16.82
N GLY A 358 8.02 -4.73 16.52
CA GLY A 358 7.56 -6.04 16.95
C GLY A 358 7.40 -6.19 18.47
N ASP A 359 8.28 -5.55 19.24
CA ASP A 359 8.28 -5.59 20.71
C ASP A 359 7.56 -4.37 21.35
N VAL A 360 7.11 -3.40 20.55
CA VAL A 360 6.42 -2.21 21.07
C VAL A 360 5.01 -2.58 21.57
N PRO A 361 4.61 -2.17 22.79
CA PRO A 361 3.27 -2.43 23.29
C PRO A 361 2.17 -1.81 22.41
N ALA A 362 1.06 -2.54 22.22
CA ALA A 362 -0.10 -2.05 21.48
C ALA A 362 -0.65 -0.73 22.03
N GLY A 363 -0.65 -0.54 23.36
CA GLY A 363 -1.06 0.72 23.99
C GLY A 363 -0.25 1.91 23.52
N VAL A 364 1.08 1.76 23.38
CA VAL A 364 1.97 2.81 22.85
C VAL A 364 1.62 3.13 21.40
N LEU A 365 1.35 2.12 20.58
CA LEU A 365 0.96 2.29 19.18
C LEU A 365 -0.42 2.92 19.02
N LEU A 366 -1.32 2.72 20.01
CA LEU A 366 -2.63 3.34 20.06
C LEU A 366 -2.62 4.74 20.71
N GLY A 367 -1.52 5.10 21.39
CA GLY A 367 -1.39 6.39 22.08
C GLY A 367 -2.02 6.41 23.48
N HIS A 368 -1.98 5.28 24.18
CA HIS A 368 -2.44 5.10 25.58
C HIS A 368 -1.26 4.83 26.50
#